data_454f4ca42c1ffec41019ccdc3aef7285
#
_entry.id   454f4ca42c1ffec41019ccdc3aef7285
#
_cell.length_a   1.000
_cell.length_b   1.000
_cell.length_c   1.000
_cell.angle_alpha   90.00
_cell.angle_beta   90.00
_cell.angle_gamma   90.00
#
_symmetry.space_group_name_H-M   'P 1'
#
loop_
_entity.id
_entity.type
_entity.pdbx_description
1 polymer ?
#
loop_
_entity_poly.entity_id
_entity_poly.type
_entity_poly.pdbx_seq_one_letter_code
_entity_poly.pdbx_strand_id
1 'polypeptide(L)'
;MTTINESQTAKGYTPAARVPATFGRKRTLDGIVIHHWGVRGQKHDDVVKFFVSGPGTTSAHFVVSAGRIDCLVSPLDAAWHSGNAVGNATTIGIECRPEATDEDYATVAELVSFLRSEYGSLPLSPHRQWNATACPGIWDLPRIDRLAGAAAIAPQGEIINELENIVASLTDAEKIKLMDAVDRILNYVKAPVHEIPEKTVKALLETPIQRKGGNRTGTTTLGNTLSYLDSNLDEVKVKP
;
A
#
# COMPACT_ATOMS: atom_id res chain seq x y z
N MET A 1 7.11 -6.55 7.41
CA MET A 1 5.91 -5.66 7.54
C MET A 1 5.06 -6.13 8.69
N THR A 2 4.56 -5.20 9.51
CA THR A 2 3.60 -5.49 10.59
C THR A 2 2.32 -6.05 9.98
N THR A 3 1.81 -7.16 10.53
CA THR A 3 0.57 -7.77 10.04
C THR A 3 -0.62 -6.83 10.27
N ILE A 4 -1.42 -6.61 9.22
CA ILE A 4 -2.67 -5.85 9.33
C ILE A 4 -3.77 -6.79 9.79
N ASN A 5 -4.39 -6.48 10.94
CA ASN A 5 -5.51 -7.23 11.45
C ASN A 5 -6.83 -6.68 10.87
N GLU A 6 -7.57 -7.50 10.15
CA GLU A 6 -8.84 -7.15 9.50
C GLU A 6 -10.05 -7.90 10.12
N SER A 7 -9.86 -8.49 11.30
CA SER A 7 -10.89 -9.35 11.92
C SER A 7 -12.10 -8.58 12.47
N GLN A 8 -12.05 -7.25 12.52
CA GLN A 8 -13.10 -6.40 13.09
C GLN A 8 -13.50 -5.30 12.11
N THR A 9 -14.76 -4.88 12.18
CA THR A 9 -15.29 -3.80 11.33
C THR A 9 -15.91 -2.70 12.17
N ALA A 10 -15.62 -1.45 11.85
CA ALA A 10 -16.24 -0.30 12.50
C ALA A 10 -17.75 -0.27 12.26
N LYS A 11 -18.52 0.14 13.26
CA LYS A 11 -19.98 0.19 13.21
C LYS A 11 -20.51 1.25 12.23
N GLY A 12 -19.79 2.36 12.08
CA GLY A 12 -20.20 3.50 11.26
C GLY A 12 -19.23 3.71 10.09
N TYR A 13 -19.68 3.47 8.85
CA TYR A 13 -18.98 3.81 7.61
C TYR A 13 -19.96 3.83 6.44
N THR A 14 -19.53 4.26 5.28
CA THR A 14 -20.35 4.25 4.05
C THR A 14 -19.69 3.33 3.02
N PRO A 15 -20.34 2.22 2.63
CA PRO A 15 -19.87 1.37 1.55
C PRO A 15 -19.67 2.15 0.25
N ALA A 16 -18.67 1.80 -0.55
CA ALA A 16 -18.27 2.51 -1.79
C ALA A 16 -19.47 2.81 -2.71
N ALA A 17 -20.36 1.85 -2.91
CA ALA A 17 -21.55 2.01 -3.76
C ALA A 17 -22.53 3.09 -3.25
N ARG A 18 -22.50 3.41 -1.95
CA ARG A 18 -23.38 4.40 -1.31
C ARG A 18 -22.73 5.77 -1.15
N VAL A 19 -21.41 5.89 -1.35
CA VAL A 19 -20.66 7.14 -1.20
C VAL A 19 -21.25 8.27 -2.05
N PRO A 20 -21.64 8.05 -3.34
CA PRO A 20 -22.23 9.12 -4.15
C PRO A 20 -23.52 9.67 -3.57
N ALA A 21 -24.39 8.81 -3.07
CA ALA A 21 -25.67 9.23 -2.48
C ALA A 21 -25.49 9.91 -1.12
N THR A 22 -24.45 9.51 -0.35
CA THR A 22 -24.21 10.02 1.01
C THR A 22 -23.43 11.34 1.00
N PHE A 23 -22.40 11.47 0.14
CA PHE A 23 -21.46 12.59 0.14
C PHE A 23 -21.49 13.43 -1.14
N GLY A 24 -22.37 13.12 -2.12
CA GLY A 24 -22.52 13.86 -3.37
C GLY A 24 -21.35 13.69 -4.35
N ARG A 25 -20.46 12.69 -4.13
CA ARG A 25 -19.29 12.40 -4.97
C ARG A 25 -18.89 10.94 -4.91
N LYS A 26 -18.19 10.45 -5.92
CA LYS A 26 -17.65 9.09 -5.93
C LYS A 26 -16.57 8.91 -4.86
N ARG A 27 -16.38 7.65 -4.39
CA ARG A 27 -15.21 7.29 -3.62
C ARG A 27 -13.96 7.40 -4.49
N THR A 28 -12.97 8.16 -4.01
CA THR A 28 -11.61 8.23 -4.56
C THR A 28 -10.60 8.12 -3.44
N LEU A 29 -9.33 7.88 -3.77
CA LEU A 29 -8.23 7.83 -2.82
C LEU A 29 -7.24 8.92 -3.20
N ASP A 30 -7.49 10.13 -2.70
CA ASP A 30 -6.73 11.34 -3.06
C ASP A 30 -5.63 11.66 -2.02
N GLY A 31 -5.61 10.94 -0.88
CA GLY A 31 -4.62 11.15 0.17
C GLY A 31 -4.92 10.39 1.46
N ILE A 32 -4.03 10.55 2.43
CA ILE A 32 -4.13 9.97 3.78
C ILE A 32 -4.24 11.11 4.79
N VAL A 33 -5.21 11.01 5.70
CA VAL A 33 -5.38 11.92 6.84
C VAL A 33 -4.82 11.28 8.09
N ILE A 34 -3.85 11.93 8.71
CA ILE A 34 -3.28 11.51 9.98
C ILE A 34 -4.10 12.12 11.12
N HIS A 35 -4.56 11.25 12.02
CA HIS A 35 -5.26 11.58 13.25
C HIS A 35 -4.47 11.09 14.47
N HIS A 36 -4.91 11.49 15.64
CA HIS A 36 -4.61 10.82 16.89
C HIS A 36 -5.91 10.66 17.70
N TRP A 37 -6.04 9.59 18.45
CA TRP A 37 -7.26 9.30 19.22
C TRP A 37 -7.47 10.15 20.51
N GLY A 38 -6.63 11.15 20.71
CA GLY A 38 -6.86 12.26 21.61
C GLY A 38 -6.38 12.08 23.04
N VAL A 39 -6.46 10.89 23.62
CA VAL A 39 -6.17 10.65 25.04
C VAL A 39 -4.88 9.85 25.21
N ARG A 40 -3.86 10.46 25.84
CA ARG A 40 -2.63 9.77 26.21
C ARG A 40 -2.91 8.67 27.24
N GLY A 41 -2.21 7.53 27.11
CA GLY A 41 -2.38 6.37 27.96
C GLY A 41 -3.61 5.51 27.64
N GLN A 42 -4.48 5.93 26.74
CA GLN A 42 -5.60 5.11 26.28
C GLN A 42 -5.06 3.90 25.49
N LYS A 43 -5.59 2.72 25.79
CA LYS A 43 -5.16 1.49 25.16
C LYS A 43 -5.69 1.39 23.73
N HIS A 44 -4.91 0.82 22.84
CA HIS A 44 -5.29 0.54 21.46
C HIS A 44 -6.62 -0.24 21.37
N ASP A 45 -6.80 -1.28 22.20
CA ASP A 45 -8.03 -2.07 22.23
C ASP A 45 -9.28 -1.26 22.58
N ASP A 46 -9.15 -0.25 23.45
CA ASP A 46 -10.29 0.62 23.82
C ASP A 46 -10.72 1.49 22.63
N VAL A 47 -9.76 1.93 21.80
CA VAL A 47 -10.04 2.70 20.57
C VAL A 47 -10.70 1.82 19.52
N VAL A 48 -10.16 0.62 19.28
CA VAL A 48 -10.78 -0.37 18.38
C VAL A 48 -12.21 -0.68 18.85
N LYS A 49 -12.40 -1.00 20.13
CA LYS A 49 -13.72 -1.26 20.72
C LYS A 49 -14.69 -0.09 20.56
N PHE A 50 -14.21 1.16 20.69
CA PHE A 50 -15.02 2.34 20.48
C PHE A 50 -15.58 2.41 19.06
N PHE A 51 -14.76 2.14 18.02
CA PHE A 51 -15.22 2.15 16.65
C PHE A 51 -16.10 0.96 16.28
N VAL A 52 -15.81 -0.23 16.84
CA VAL A 52 -16.55 -1.47 16.54
C VAL A 52 -17.88 -1.54 17.29
N SER A 53 -17.93 -1.14 18.57
CA SER A 53 -19.07 -1.36 19.46
C SER A 53 -19.67 -0.08 20.03
N GLY A 54 -19.06 1.08 19.79
CA GLY A 54 -19.52 2.37 20.28
C GLY A 54 -20.75 2.90 19.54
N PRO A 55 -21.01 4.22 19.61
CA PRO A 55 -22.22 4.83 19.05
C PRO A 55 -22.31 4.74 17.51
N GLY A 56 -21.19 4.52 16.80
CA GLY A 56 -21.13 4.43 15.34
C GLY A 56 -21.33 5.77 14.63
N THR A 57 -20.99 6.87 15.28
CA THR A 57 -21.08 8.24 14.73
C THR A 57 -19.78 8.71 14.10
N THR A 58 -18.70 7.99 14.32
CA THR A 58 -17.36 8.23 13.74
C THR A 58 -16.65 6.90 13.55
N SER A 59 -15.66 6.87 12.67
CA SER A 59 -14.80 5.72 12.42
C SER A 59 -13.46 6.16 11.82
N ALA A 60 -12.53 5.22 11.69
CA ALA A 60 -11.30 5.38 10.91
C ALA A 60 -11.08 4.14 10.05
N HIS A 61 -10.26 4.26 9.01
CA HIS A 61 -9.88 3.08 8.21
C HIS A 61 -8.91 2.22 9.04
N PHE A 62 -7.94 2.86 9.67
CA PHE A 62 -6.93 2.17 10.47
C PHE A 62 -6.79 2.77 11.87
N VAL A 63 -6.49 1.90 12.84
CA VAL A 63 -6.00 2.26 14.17
C VAL A 63 -4.59 1.71 14.29
N VAL A 64 -3.61 2.55 14.67
CA VAL A 64 -2.19 2.21 14.63
C VAL A 64 -1.47 2.62 15.89
N SER A 65 -0.71 1.70 16.44
CA SER A 65 0.26 1.94 17.52
C SER A 65 1.50 1.08 17.28
N ALA A 66 2.55 1.23 18.09
CA ALA A 66 3.81 0.50 17.96
C ALA A 66 3.61 -1.01 17.70
N GLY A 67 4.02 -1.49 16.54
CA GLY A 67 3.95 -2.90 16.13
C GLY A 67 2.53 -3.45 15.92
N ARG A 68 1.50 -2.58 15.84
CA ARG A 68 0.11 -3.02 15.67
C ARG A 68 -0.69 -2.14 14.71
N ILE A 69 -1.39 -2.80 13.78
CA ILE A 69 -2.27 -2.17 12.79
C ILE A 69 -3.58 -2.94 12.75
N ASP A 70 -4.70 -2.27 13.06
CA ASP A 70 -6.05 -2.78 12.86
C ASP A 70 -6.72 -2.00 11.73
N CYS A 71 -7.18 -2.71 10.68
CA CYS A 71 -8.02 -2.17 9.62
C CYS A 71 -9.49 -2.39 9.99
N LEU A 72 -10.22 -1.30 10.21
CA LEU A 72 -11.61 -1.35 10.65
C LEU A 72 -12.60 -0.98 9.55
N VAL A 73 -12.14 -0.29 8.52
CA VAL A 73 -12.92 0.04 7.30
C VAL A 73 -11.99 -0.14 6.12
N SER A 74 -12.45 -0.87 5.11
CA SER A 74 -11.69 -1.01 3.85
C SER A 74 -11.34 0.37 3.27
N PRO A 75 -10.12 0.61 2.78
CA PRO A 75 -9.81 1.84 2.05
C PRO A 75 -10.74 2.13 0.88
N LEU A 76 -11.34 1.11 0.29
CA LEU A 76 -12.30 1.27 -0.81
C LEU A 76 -13.67 1.78 -0.34
N ASP A 77 -14.00 1.66 0.93
CA ASP A 77 -15.19 2.24 1.55
C ASP A 77 -14.85 3.62 2.15
N ALA A 78 -15.82 4.34 2.67
CA ALA A 78 -15.60 5.64 3.29
C ALA A 78 -15.81 5.58 4.82
N ALA A 79 -14.72 5.67 5.57
CA ALA A 79 -14.80 5.89 7.01
C ALA A 79 -15.26 7.33 7.32
N TRP A 80 -15.91 7.51 8.47
CA TRP A 80 -16.39 8.81 8.93
C TRP A 80 -15.37 9.44 9.89
N HIS A 81 -14.22 9.87 9.34
CA HIS A 81 -13.07 10.28 10.14
C HIS A 81 -12.77 11.78 10.11
N SER A 82 -13.10 12.45 8.99
CA SER A 82 -12.60 13.82 8.79
C SER A 82 -13.54 14.93 9.28
N GLY A 83 -14.78 14.56 9.68
CA GLY A 83 -15.83 15.54 9.97
C GLY A 83 -16.24 16.39 8.76
N ASN A 84 -15.84 15.97 7.55
CA ASN A 84 -16.02 16.67 6.30
C ASN A 84 -16.44 15.69 5.20
N ALA A 85 -17.49 15.99 4.46
CA ALA A 85 -18.03 15.09 3.42
C ALA A 85 -17.00 14.79 2.32
N VAL A 86 -16.21 15.81 1.93
CA VAL A 86 -15.15 15.63 0.93
C VAL A 86 -14.07 14.72 1.47
N GLY A 87 -13.54 15.02 2.67
CA GLY A 87 -12.48 14.25 3.29
C GLY A 87 -12.89 12.79 3.51
N ASN A 88 -14.11 12.53 4.01
CA ASN A 88 -14.62 11.16 4.18
C ASN A 88 -14.71 10.40 2.85
N ALA A 89 -15.13 11.07 1.78
CA ALA A 89 -15.31 10.45 0.47
C ALA A 89 -14.00 10.23 -0.30
N THR A 90 -12.91 10.97 0.02
CA THR A 90 -11.72 11.02 -0.85
C THR A 90 -10.42 10.64 -0.16
N THR A 91 -10.43 10.38 1.16
CA THR A 91 -9.18 10.10 1.88
C THR A 91 -9.27 8.84 2.74
N ILE A 92 -8.10 8.35 3.14
CA ILE A 92 -7.92 7.26 4.11
C ILE A 92 -7.58 7.90 5.46
N GLY A 93 -8.35 7.62 6.52
CA GLY A 93 -8.06 8.11 7.87
C GLY A 93 -7.30 7.09 8.68
N ILE A 94 -6.18 7.49 9.29
CA ILE A 94 -5.36 6.69 10.21
C ILE A 94 -5.38 7.32 11.60
N GLU A 95 -5.93 6.62 12.57
CA GLU A 95 -5.89 6.99 13.99
C GLU A 95 -4.60 6.46 14.60
N CYS A 96 -3.74 7.38 15.01
CA CYS A 96 -2.44 7.09 15.58
C CYS A 96 -2.41 7.29 17.09
N ARG A 97 -1.54 6.56 17.78
CA ARG A 97 -1.36 6.72 19.23
C ARG A 97 -0.82 8.13 19.54
N PRO A 98 -1.42 8.88 20.50
CA PRO A 98 -1.04 10.26 20.78
C PRO A 98 0.34 10.44 21.43
N GLU A 99 0.97 9.37 21.92
CA GLU A 99 2.35 9.37 22.42
C GLU A 99 3.37 9.67 21.33
N ALA A 100 3.12 9.22 20.10
CA ALA A 100 3.97 9.41 18.93
C ALA A 100 5.44 9.03 19.20
N THR A 101 5.66 7.82 19.74
CA THR A 101 7.01 7.29 19.95
C THR A 101 7.69 6.94 18.64
N ASP A 102 8.98 6.64 18.67
CA ASP A 102 9.72 6.24 17.46
C ASP A 102 9.14 4.97 16.84
N GLU A 103 8.69 4.03 17.68
CA GLU A 103 8.05 2.80 17.25
C GLU A 103 6.63 3.06 16.66
N ASP A 104 5.90 4.04 17.19
CA ASP A 104 4.63 4.48 16.60
C ASP A 104 4.87 5.06 15.21
N TYR A 105 5.87 5.94 15.06
CA TYR A 105 6.26 6.49 13.76
C TYR A 105 6.68 5.41 12.77
N ALA A 106 7.47 4.43 13.20
CA ALA A 106 7.90 3.32 12.34
C ALA A 106 6.70 2.54 11.81
N THR A 107 5.73 2.19 12.68
CA THR A 107 4.54 1.42 12.29
C THR A 107 3.60 2.22 11.38
N VAL A 108 3.39 3.52 11.66
CA VAL A 108 2.58 4.40 10.79
C VAL A 108 3.23 4.57 9.44
N ALA A 109 4.56 4.77 9.39
CA ALA A 109 5.29 4.91 8.14
C ALA A 109 5.25 3.63 7.29
N GLU A 110 5.33 2.47 7.93
CA GLU A 110 5.20 1.17 7.27
C GLU A 110 3.81 1.02 6.62
N LEU A 111 2.73 1.38 7.34
CA LEU A 111 1.38 1.39 6.77
C LEU A 111 1.25 2.40 5.61
N VAL A 112 1.78 3.61 5.76
CA VAL A 112 1.75 4.63 4.69
C VAL A 112 2.49 4.15 3.44
N SER A 113 3.66 3.51 3.61
CA SER A 113 4.42 2.90 2.51
C SER A 113 3.60 1.82 1.80
N PHE A 114 2.96 0.93 2.57
CA PHE A 114 2.09 -0.12 2.04
C PHE A 114 0.91 0.48 1.26
N LEU A 115 0.17 1.44 1.83
CA LEU A 115 -0.97 2.07 1.15
C LEU A 115 -0.56 2.77 -0.15
N ARG A 116 0.64 3.35 -0.19
CA ARG A 116 1.17 3.96 -1.41
C ARG A 116 1.58 2.94 -2.47
N SER A 117 2.06 1.77 -2.07
CA SER A 117 2.33 0.68 -3.03
C SER A 117 1.05 0.13 -3.66
N GLU A 118 -0.04 0.05 -2.87
CA GLU A 118 -1.31 -0.49 -3.33
C GLU A 118 -2.14 0.51 -4.15
N TYR A 119 -2.15 1.79 -3.75
CA TYR A 119 -3.09 2.78 -4.28
C TYR A 119 -2.41 3.96 -4.98
N GLY A 120 -1.10 3.94 -5.12
CA GLY A 120 -0.33 5.01 -5.76
C GLY A 120 0.02 6.16 -4.82
N SER A 121 0.46 7.27 -5.39
CA SER A 121 0.91 8.43 -4.61
C SER A 121 -0.22 9.04 -3.78
N LEU A 122 -0.15 8.89 -2.45
CA LEU A 122 -1.12 9.41 -1.50
C LEU A 122 -0.43 10.45 -0.60
N PRO A 123 -0.66 11.76 -0.81
CA PRO A 123 -0.13 12.81 0.05
C PRO A 123 -0.73 12.72 1.46
N LEU A 124 0.08 13.06 2.47
CA LEU A 124 -0.38 13.14 3.84
C LEU A 124 -1.00 14.51 4.13
N SER A 125 -2.07 14.54 4.91
CA SER A 125 -2.67 15.76 5.43
C SER A 125 -3.03 15.60 6.92
N PRO A 126 -2.96 16.69 7.72
CA PRO A 126 -3.43 16.65 9.10
C PRO A 126 -4.95 16.78 9.16
N HIS A 127 -5.61 16.20 10.17
CA HIS A 127 -7.06 16.36 10.36
C HIS A 127 -7.51 17.81 10.42
N ARG A 128 -6.71 18.71 11.00
CA ARG A 128 -7.00 20.15 11.05
C ARG A 128 -7.13 20.84 9.70
N GLN A 129 -6.75 20.19 8.61
CA GLN A 129 -6.99 20.69 7.24
C GLN A 129 -8.45 20.49 6.83
N TRP A 130 -9.14 19.53 7.41
CA TRP A 130 -10.49 19.11 7.05
C TRP A 130 -11.57 19.63 8.01
N ASN A 131 -11.20 19.82 9.27
CA ASN A 131 -12.11 20.29 10.31
C ASN A 131 -11.37 21.16 11.34
N ALA A 132 -12.10 22.00 12.06
CA ALA A 132 -11.55 22.83 13.14
C ALA A 132 -11.17 21.95 14.35
N THR A 133 -9.91 21.52 14.44
CA THR A 133 -9.37 20.65 15.48
C THR A 133 -7.86 20.85 15.63
N ALA A 134 -7.31 20.49 16.79
CA ALA A 134 -5.86 20.44 17.00
C ALA A 134 -5.21 19.11 16.50
N CYS A 135 -6.04 18.13 16.11
CA CYS A 135 -5.58 16.82 15.60
C CYS A 135 -4.74 17.02 14.31
N PRO A 136 -3.66 16.29 14.13
CA PRO A 136 -3.12 15.17 14.90
C PRO A 136 -2.13 15.54 16.03
N GLY A 137 -2.23 16.71 16.63
CA GLY A 137 -1.40 17.11 17.76
C GLY A 137 0.09 17.21 17.41
N ILE A 138 0.91 16.39 18.06
CA ILE A 138 2.39 16.40 17.93
C ILE A 138 2.92 15.56 16.75
N TRP A 139 2.06 14.86 16.01
CA TRP A 139 2.49 14.07 14.87
C TRP A 139 3.10 14.94 13.77
N ASP A 140 4.36 14.65 13.41
CA ASP A 140 5.12 15.30 12.34
C ASP A 140 4.94 14.53 11.02
N LEU A 141 4.10 15.03 10.12
CA LEU A 141 3.81 14.40 8.83
C LEU A 141 5.06 14.31 7.93
N PRO A 142 5.92 15.34 7.82
CA PRO A 142 7.21 15.23 7.12
C PRO A 142 8.09 14.08 7.63
N ARG A 143 8.06 13.80 8.93
CA ARG A 143 8.78 12.65 9.50
C ARG A 143 8.18 11.32 9.01
N ILE A 144 6.85 11.20 9.01
CA ILE A 144 6.17 10.01 8.47
C ILE A 144 6.55 9.82 7.00
N ASP A 145 6.51 10.88 6.18
CA ASP A 145 6.88 10.81 4.76
C ASP A 145 8.31 10.31 4.54
N ARG A 146 9.27 10.83 5.30
CA ARG A 146 10.67 10.39 5.20
C ARG A 146 10.83 8.91 5.55
N LEU A 147 10.19 8.47 6.64
CA LEU A 147 10.26 7.08 7.10
C LEU A 147 9.54 6.13 6.12
N ALA A 148 8.38 6.53 5.59
CA ALA A 148 7.65 5.75 4.59
C ALA A 148 8.44 5.60 3.29
N GLY A 149 9.14 6.65 2.85
CA GLY A 149 10.07 6.58 1.72
C GLY A 149 11.24 5.62 1.97
N ALA A 150 11.82 5.65 3.17
CA ALA A 150 12.87 4.72 3.58
C ALA A 150 12.37 3.27 3.67
N ALA A 151 11.15 3.05 4.19
CA ALA A 151 10.52 1.73 4.26
C ALA A 151 10.22 1.14 2.88
N ALA A 152 9.85 1.99 1.91
CA ALA A 152 9.66 1.56 0.51
C ALA A 152 10.97 1.13 -0.17
N ILE A 153 12.11 1.66 0.28
CA ILE A 153 13.44 1.32 -0.26
C ILE A 153 13.97 0.00 0.34
N ALA A 154 13.63 -0.31 1.60
CA ALA A 154 14.14 -1.49 2.29
C ALA A 154 13.72 -2.83 1.63
N PRO A 155 12.43 -3.06 1.24
CA PRO A 155 12.05 -4.22 0.43
C PRO A 155 12.72 -4.23 -0.94
N GLN A 156 12.93 -3.06 -1.57
CA GLN A 156 13.67 -2.97 -2.83
C GLN A 156 15.14 -3.40 -2.67
N GLY A 157 15.77 -3.10 -1.55
CA GLY A 157 17.14 -3.55 -1.25
C GLY A 157 17.24 -5.08 -1.15
N GLU A 158 16.29 -5.75 -0.51
CA GLU A 158 16.23 -7.22 -0.46
C GLU A 158 15.94 -7.80 -1.85
N ILE A 159 15.00 -7.22 -2.60
CA ILE A 159 14.70 -7.62 -3.99
C ILE A 159 15.91 -7.40 -4.89
N ILE A 160 16.62 -6.28 -4.76
CA ILE A 160 17.83 -5.98 -5.51
C ILE A 160 18.92 -7.02 -5.19
N ASN A 161 19.16 -7.33 -3.93
CA ASN A 161 20.13 -8.35 -3.52
C ASN A 161 19.75 -9.75 -4.05
N GLU A 162 18.47 -10.09 -4.03
CA GLU A 162 17.99 -11.36 -4.57
C GLU A 162 18.09 -11.40 -6.09
N LEU A 163 17.78 -10.30 -6.79
CA LEU A 163 17.98 -10.15 -8.23
C LEU A 163 19.47 -10.21 -8.60
N GLU A 164 20.35 -9.55 -7.84
CA GLU A 164 21.80 -9.64 -8.04
C GLU A 164 22.32 -11.07 -7.88
N ASN A 165 21.83 -11.81 -6.88
CA ASN A 165 22.16 -13.22 -6.69
C ASN A 165 21.64 -14.09 -7.84
N ILE A 166 20.42 -13.83 -8.33
CA ILE A 166 19.84 -14.52 -9.50
C ILE A 166 20.69 -14.22 -10.74
N VAL A 167 20.98 -12.95 -11.00
CA VAL A 167 21.81 -12.53 -12.15
C VAL A 167 23.23 -13.10 -12.04
N ALA A 168 23.82 -13.14 -10.86
CA ALA A 168 25.13 -13.75 -10.64
C ALA A 168 25.15 -15.26 -10.94
N SER A 169 24.04 -15.94 -10.75
CA SER A 169 23.88 -17.38 -11.02
C SER A 169 23.66 -17.72 -12.48
N LEU A 170 23.35 -16.72 -13.35
CA LEU A 170 23.14 -16.91 -14.78
C LEU A 170 24.46 -17.04 -15.53
N THR A 171 24.46 -17.85 -16.58
CA THR A 171 25.55 -17.89 -17.56
C THR A 171 25.57 -16.59 -18.39
N ASP A 172 26.71 -16.28 -19.01
CA ASP A 172 26.85 -15.08 -19.85
C ASP A 172 25.83 -15.05 -21.00
N ALA A 173 25.52 -16.21 -21.58
CA ALA A 173 24.50 -16.31 -22.63
C ALA A 173 23.08 -16.00 -22.12
N GLU A 174 22.77 -16.37 -20.87
CA GLU A 174 21.48 -16.06 -20.21
C GLU A 174 21.40 -14.58 -19.81
N LYS A 175 22.50 -13.98 -19.34
CA LYS A 175 22.59 -12.54 -19.07
C LYS A 175 22.33 -11.70 -20.32
N ILE A 176 22.93 -12.09 -21.48
CA ILE A 176 22.71 -11.40 -22.77
C ILE A 176 21.24 -11.46 -23.15
N LYS A 177 20.59 -12.64 -23.03
CA LYS A 177 19.16 -12.79 -23.35
C LYS A 177 18.27 -11.96 -22.42
N LEU A 178 18.61 -11.87 -21.12
CA LEU A 178 17.88 -11.06 -20.15
C LEU A 178 18.02 -9.57 -20.47
N MET A 179 19.23 -9.10 -20.78
CA MET A 179 19.47 -7.70 -21.19
C MET A 179 18.71 -7.35 -22.47
N ASP A 180 18.70 -8.23 -23.47
CA ASP A 180 17.95 -8.04 -24.71
C ASP A 180 16.43 -7.94 -24.46
N ALA A 181 15.91 -8.72 -23.51
CA ALA A 181 14.51 -8.66 -23.10
C ALA A 181 14.18 -7.36 -22.36
N VAL A 182 15.06 -6.91 -21.45
CA VAL A 182 14.92 -5.64 -20.72
C VAL A 182 14.98 -4.46 -21.67
N ASP A 183 15.91 -4.44 -22.63
CA ASP A 183 16.02 -3.38 -23.64
C ASP A 183 14.77 -3.29 -24.52
N ARG A 184 14.18 -4.42 -24.88
CA ARG A 184 12.90 -4.45 -25.61
C ARG A 184 11.77 -3.86 -24.79
N ILE A 185 11.66 -4.21 -23.51
CA ILE A 185 10.65 -3.65 -22.60
C ILE A 185 10.86 -2.14 -22.44
N LEU A 186 12.10 -1.68 -22.20
CA LEU A 186 12.43 -0.26 -22.05
C LEU A 186 12.14 0.53 -23.32
N ASN A 187 12.43 -0.02 -24.48
CA ASN A 187 12.13 0.61 -25.78
C ASN A 187 10.61 0.66 -26.03
N TYR A 188 9.84 -0.31 -25.54
CA TYR A 188 8.38 -0.30 -25.60
C TYR A 188 7.77 0.75 -24.67
N VAL A 189 8.29 0.87 -23.44
CA VAL A 189 7.83 1.86 -22.44
C VAL A 189 8.16 3.31 -22.86
N LYS A 190 9.23 3.50 -23.65
CA LYS A 190 9.62 4.81 -24.20
C LYS A 190 8.86 5.20 -25.48
N ALA A 191 8.18 4.26 -26.13
CA ALA A 191 7.36 4.55 -27.30
C ALA A 191 6.05 5.25 -26.90
N PRO A 192 5.55 6.25 -27.63
CA PRO A 192 4.27 6.87 -27.33
C PRO A 192 3.16 5.83 -27.46
N VAL A 193 2.45 5.62 -26.36
CA VAL A 193 1.26 4.80 -26.13
C VAL A 193 0.80 3.96 -27.35
N HIS A 194 1.47 2.86 -27.59
CA HIS A 194 0.92 1.75 -28.37
C HIS A 194 0.71 0.59 -27.40
N GLU A 195 -0.51 0.03 -27.40
CA GLU A 195 -0.83 -1.17 -26.63
C GLU A 195 0.19 -2.26 -26.93
N ILE A 196 0.83 -2.80 -25.91
CA ILE A 196 1.72 -3.96 -26.08
C ILE A 196 0.83 -5.13 -26.51
N PRO A 197 1.03 -5.75 -27.68
CA PRO A 197 0.20 -6.85 -28.10
C PRO A 197 0.25 -7.98 -27.05
N GLU A 198 -0.89 -8.47 -26.61
CA GLU A 198 -1.03 -9.52 -25.60
C GLU A 198 -0.11 -10.72 -25.85
N LYS A 199 -0.01 -11.15 -27.12
CA LYS A 199 0.89 -12.24 -27.56
C LYS A 199 2.38 -11.95 -27.30
N THR A 200 2.78 -10.67 -27.26
CA THR A 200 4.18 -10.28 -26.99
C THR A 200 4.46 -10.37 -25.49
N VAL A 201 3.53 -9.92 -24.64
CA VAL A 201 3.60 -10.08 -23.18
C VAL A 201 3.59 -11.56 -22.82
N LYS A 202 2.68 -12.35 -23.42
CA LYS A 202 2.59 -13.78 -23.21
C LYS A 202 3.87 -14.51 -23.61
N ALA A 203 4.44 -14.19 -24.76
CA ALA A 203 5.70 -14.80 -25.22
C ALA A 203 6.88 -14.48 -24.29
N LEU A 204 6.95 -13.27 -23.71
CA LEU A 204 7.97 -12.89 -22.74
C LEU A 204 7.79 -13.64 -21.42
N LEU A 205 6.56 -13.75 -20.93
CA LEU A 205 6.23 -14.42 -19.66
C LEU A 205 6.40 -15.95 -19.75
N GLU A 206 6.20 -16.53 -20.92
CA GLU A 206 6.33 -17.98 -21.18
C GLU A 206 7.75 -18.38 -21.61
N THR A 207 8.71 -17.44 -21.71
CA THR A 207 10.10 -17.75 -22.10
C THR A 207 10.74 -18.68 -21.07
N PRO A 208 11.17 -19.88 -21.44
CA PRO A 208 11.78 -20.84 -20.51
C PRO A 208 13.12 -20.32 -19.97
N ILE A 209 13.29 -20.32 -18.67
CA ILE A 209 14.54 -20.02 -17.98
C ILE A 209 15.03 -21.29 -17.31
N GLN A 210 16.22 -21.75 -17.62
CA GLN A 210 16.84 -22.88 -16.94
C GLN A 210 17.55 -22.44 -15.67
N ARG A 211 17.14 -22.97 -14.52
CA ARG A 211 17.86 -22.77 -13.24
C ARG A 211 19.01 -23.76 -13.13
N LYS A 212 20.24 -23.22 -12.97
CA LYS A 212 21.40 -24.00 -12.56
C LYS A 212 21.78 -23.60 -11.13
N GLY A 213 21.75 -24.55 -10.21
CA GLY A 213 22.28 -24.40 -8.85
C GLY A 213 21.21 -24.42 -7.75
N GLY A 214 21.39 -25.33 -6.77
CA GLY A 214 20.49 -25.60 -5.65
C GLY A 214 19.59 -26.81 -5.88
N ASN A 215 19.01 -27.36 -4.81
CA ASN A 215 18.24 -28.62 -4.78
C ASN A 215 16.95 -28.65 -5.65
N ARG A 216 16.79 -27.73 -6.59
CA ARG A 216 15.67 -27.68 -7.54
C ARG A 216 16.21 -27.48 -8.96
N THR A 217 16.41 -28.59 -9.66
CA THR A 217 16.62 -28.60 -11.11
C THR A 217 15.26 -28.56 -11.78
N GLY A 218 14.98 -27.52 -12.59
CA GLY A 218 13.73 -27.43 -13.34
C GLY A 218 13.75 -26.20 -14.25
N THR A 219 12.97 -26.27 -15.32
CA THR A 219 12.69 -25.13 -16.19
C THR A 219 11.56 -24.32 -15.56
N THR A 220 11.76 -23.02 -15.42
CA THR A 220 10.71 -22.07 -15.05
C THR A 220 10.56 -21.03 -16.17
N THR A 221 9.44 -20.33 -16.22
CA THR A 221 9.24 -19.21 -17.15
C THR A 221 9.56 -17.90 -16.46
N LEU A 222 9.84 -16.85 -17.24
CA LEU A 222 10.01 -15.50 -16.70
C LEU A 222 8.77 -15.07 -15.91
N GLY A 223 7.56 -15.39 -16.41
CA GLY A 223 6.29 -15.11 -15.72
C GLY A 223 6.19 -15.78 -14.36
N ASN A 224 6.56 -17.07 -14.25
CA ASN A 224 6.55 -17.78 -12.96
C ASN A 224 7.60 -17.22 -11.99
N THR A 225 8.74 -16.76 -12.49
CA THR A 225 9.78 -16.13 -11.67
C THR A 225 9.33 -14.75 -11.17
N LEU A 226 8.74 -13.93 -12.03
CA LEU A 226 8.17 -12.63 -11.68
C LEU A 226 6.94 -12.77 -10.76
N SER A 227 6.05 -13.73 -11.01
CA SER A 227 4.89 -14.04 -10.16
C SER A 227 5.30 -14.51 -8.75
N TYR A 228 6.44 -15.17 -8.62
CA TYR A 228 7.00 -15.53 -7.32
C TYR A 228 7.59 -14.32 -6.58
N LEU A 229 8.15 -13.36 -7.32
CA LEU A 229 8.73 -12.12 -6.79
C LEU A 229 7.66 -11.04 -6.50
N ASP A 230 6.54 -11.10 -7.20
CA ASP A 230 5.44 -10.15 -7.06
C ASP A 230 4.10 -10.87 -7.15
N SER A 231 3.51 -11.14 -5.97
CA SER A 231 2.18 -11.75 -5.88
C SER A 231 1.04 -10.88 -6.46
N ASN A 232 1.35 -9.67 -6.93
CA ASN A 232 0.38 -8.72 -7.46
C ASN A 232 0.43 -8.56 -8.98
N LEU A 233 1.24 -9.36 -9.69
CA LEU A 233 1.29 -9.33 -11.17
C LEU A 233 0.00 -9.81 -11.86
N ASP A 234 -0.96 -10.36 -11.11
CA ASP A 234 -2.28 -10.76 -11.63
C ASP A 234 -3.19 -9.58 -12.04
N GLU A 235 -2.79 -8.33 -11.78
CA GLU A 235 -3.61 -7.14 -12.12
C GLU A 235 -3.11 -6.30 -13.30
N VAL A 236 -2.11 -6.72 -14.05
CA VAL A 236 -1.83 -6.08 -15.34
C VAL A 236 -2.94 -6.49 -16.31
N LYS A 237 -4.08 -5.79 -16.24
CA LYS A 237 -5.16 -5.91 -17.22
C LYS A 237 -4.67 -5.38 -18.56
N VAL A 238 -4.18 -6.29 -19.38
CA VAL A 238 -4.02 -6.03 -20.81
C VAL A 238 -5.45 -5.92 -21.37
N LYS A 239 -5.86 -4.71 -21.77
CA LYS A 239 -7.12 -4.54 -22.50
C LYS A 239 -7.04 -5.25 -23.86
N PRO A 240 -8.12 -5.89 -24.30
CA PRO A 240 -8.18 -6.58 -25.59
C PRO A 240 -8.01 -5.65 -26.77
#